data_233b8b49146fdb69ccda3c5441c3685b
#
_entry.id   233b8b49146fdb69ccda3c5441c3685b
#
_cell.length_a   1.000
_cell.length_b   1.000
_cell.length_c   1.000
_cell.angle_alpha   90.00
_cell.angle_beta   90.00
_cell.angle_gamma   90.00
#
_symmetry.space_group_name_H-M   'P 1'
#
loop_
_entity.id
_entity.type
_entity.pdbx_description
1 polymer ?
#
loop_
_entity_poly.entity_id
_entity_poly.type
_entity_poly.pdbx_seq_one_letter_code
_entity_poly.pdbx_strand_id
1 'polypeptide(L)'
;MSQQSDRKDVILKDASAAIGQVIKEQWPPNHPGKAKMQMDEFLEGINSQFGKIKLQDETALMLSDLVELATRRVLEVTFDEKFLISQSQIEAFLSLVKKCSVDRLGVQIVKQADLRNILKNSTPPIKEAFTNDITHFLRKTSSHFGFISVIELERYIFAYSSSMLRYSELIRQSEDLVRISADTFRNYLLDKIYACQLHNKYDKEIEWFACYVERFVFFLLGGQQTFQVTIKSLLLSGLLEEFNLCLQQLANPDPDIEINCVVPFWDKFTVALDTFKNVNSDSCGLLSLDEMTGYYCAQFSEHFLRRIFATQKTFENGRLDFQGFVEFLVATEFRKSKSSMRYIFECLNLDGDGFLKDSDLQVAAKSVLPLARDIPQIEVDVLIGEIFDMVHPVHPEKISLEDLDKCKLADWITGLLVDATVLEKYENRENEL
;
A
#
# COMPACT_ATOMS: atom_id res chain seq x y z
N MET A 1 34.80 -7.35 -9.44
CA MET A 1 33.46 -7.59 -10.04
C MET A 1 33.08 -9.08 -10.11
N SER A 2 34.01 -10.07 -10.18
CA SER A 2 33.69 -11.50 -10.24
C SER A 2 33.19 -12.11 -8.94
N GLN A 3 33.69 -11.69 -7.78
CA GLN A 3 33.28 -12.24 -6.48
C GLN A 3 31.86 -11.85 -6.01
N GLN A 4 31.30 -10.77 -6.51
CA GLN A 4 29.92 -10.36 -6.20
C GLN A 4 28.89 -11.12 -7.04
N SER A 5 29.25 -11.51 -8.27
CA SER A 5 28.40 -12.36 -9.13
C SER A 5 28.26 -13.75 -8.53
N ASP A 6 29.38 -14.38 -8.12
CA ASP A 6 29.36 -15.72 -7.54
C ASP A 6 28.57 -15.83 -6.23
N ARG A 7 28.55 -14.77 -5.41
CA ARG A 7 27.74 -14.72 -4.20
C ARG A 7 26.24 -14.62 -4.50
N LYS A 8 25.84 -13.88 -5.54
CA LYS A 8 24.43 -13.79 -5.95
C LYS A 8 23.89 -15.13 -6.45
N ASP A 9 24.68 -15.86 -7.22
CA ASP A 9 24.29 -17.16 -7.76
C ASP A 9 24.17 -18.23 -6.67
N VAL A 10 25.01 -18.18 -5.64
CA VAL A 10 24.90 -19.05 -4.46
C VAL A 10 23.63 -18.76 -3.67
N ILE A 11 23.33 -17.50 -3.39
CA ILE A 11 22.15 -17.10 -2.64
C ILE A 11 20.85 -17.46 -3.40
N LEU A 12 20.81 -17.31 -4.71
CA LEU A 12 19.66 -17.68 -5.54
C LEU A 12 19.50 -19.20 -5.66
N LYS A 13 20.60 -19.96 -5.69
CA LYS A 13 20.57 -21.42 -5.62
C LYS A 13 20.08 -21.93 -4.27
N ASP A 14 20.55 -21.33 -3.19
CA ASP A 14 20.14 -21.68 -1.83
C ASP A 14 18.68 -21.33 -1.58
N ALA A 15 18.19 -20.19 -2.08
CA ALA A 15 16.77 -19.82 -2.02
C ALA A 15 15.90 -20.81 -2.81
N SER A 16 16.29 -21.19 -4.02
CA SER A 16 15.53 -22.16 -4.83
C SER A 16 15.56 -23.56 -4.22
N ALA A 17 16.68 -23.97 -3.62
CA ALA A 17 16.80 -25.26 -2.92
C ALA A 17 15.99 -25.28 -1.62
N ALA A 18 15.99 -24.19 -0.86
CA ALA A 18 15.22 -24.06 0.38
C ALA A 18 13.71 -24.04 0.10
N ILE A 19 13.26 -23.37 -0.96
CA ILE A 19 11.87 -23.42 -1.45
C ILE A 19 11.49 -24.86 -1.79
N GLY A 20 12.35 -25.57 -2.52
CA GLY A 20 12.13 -26.98 -2.87
C GLY A 20 12.09 -27.92 -1.66
N GLN A 21 12.79 -27.58 -0.58
CA GLN A 21 12.85 -28.37 0.65
C GLN A 21 11.64 -28.12 1.56
N VAL A 22 11.22 -26.89 1.73
CA VAL A 22 9.98 -26.52 2.45
C VAL A 22 8.75 -27.17 1.78
N ILE A 23 8.72 -27.18 0.46
CA ILE A 23 7.67 -27.85 -0.32
C ILE A 23 7.65 -29.37 -0.06
N LYS A 24 8.79 -30.02 0.10
CA LYS A 24 8.90 -31.47 0.32
C LYS A 24 8.58 -31.91 1.76
N GLU A 25 8.92 -31.09 2.76
CA GLU A 25 8.83 -31.48 4.17
C GLU A 25 7.45 -31.25 4.80
N GLN A 26 6.62 -30.37 4.24
CA GLN A 26 5.33 -30.00 4.84
C GLN A 26 4.09 -30.65 4.17
N TRP A 27 4.26 -31.60 3.25
CA TRP A 27 3.18 -32.05 2.39
C TRP A 27 2.79 -33.53 2.55
N PRO A 28 1.71 -33.88 3.26
CA PRO A 28 1.05 -35.16 3.06
C PRO A 28 -0.09 -35.05 2.03
N PRO A 29 -0.25 -36.03 1.13
CA PRO A 29 -1.26 -35.99 0.08
C PRO A 29 -2.67 -36.20 0.62
N ASN A 30 -3.67 -35.56 -0.02
CA ASN A 30 -5.11 -35.83 0.07
C ASN A 30 -5.94 -35.12 1.14
N HIS A 31 -6.05 -33.77 1.10
CA HIS A 31 -7.22 -33.11 1.71
C HIS A 31 -7.65 -31.84 0.95
N PRO A 32 -8.90 -31.72 0.44
CA PRO A 32 -9.33 -30.58 -0.40
C PRO A 32 -9.38 -29.22 0.33
N GLY A 33 -9.53 -29.21 1.67
CA GLY A 33 -9.48 -27.97 2.47
C GLY A 33 -8.06 -27.46 2.77
N LYS A 34 -7.04 -28.31 2.58
CA LYS A 34 -5.63 -27.98 2.82
C LYS A 34 -4.98 -27.23 1.65
N ALA A 35 -5.48 -27.37 0.43
CA ALA A 35 -4.87 -26.74 -0.74
C ALA A 35 -4.89 -25.19 -0.66
N LYS A 36 -5.89 -24.60 -0.02
CA LYS A 36 -6.00 -23.15 0.17
C LYS A 36 -5.00 -22.65 1.22
N MET A 37 -4.95 -23.29 2.37
CA MET A 37 -4.03 -22.96 3.46
C MET A 37 -2.57 -23.15 3.06
N GLN A 38 -2.28 -24.14 2.24
CA GLN A 38 -0.96 -24.50 1.74
C GLN A 38 -0.41 -23.57 0.67
N MET A 39 -1.29 -22.92 -0.14
CA MET A 39 -0.85 -21.92 -1.11
C MET A 39 -0.47 -20.61 -0.40
N ASP A 40 -1.22 -20.24 0.63
CA ASP A 40 -0.91 -19.05 1.45
C ASP A 40 0.43 -19.26 2.18
N GLU A 41 0.66 -20.40 2.84
CA GLU A 41 1.95 -20.78 3.47
C GLU A 41 3.11 -20.83 2.48
N PHE A 42 2.87 -21.27 1.25
CA PHE A 42 3.89 -21.31 0.20
C PHE A 42 4.25 -19.90 -0.29
N LEU A 43 3.26 -19.06 -0.52
CA LEU A 43 3.47 -17.66 -0.92
C LEU A 43 4.09 -16.83 0.21
N GLU A 44 3.74 -17.13 1.46
CA GLU A 44 4.39 -16.60 2.65
C GLU A 44 5.87 -17.02 2.69
N GLY A 45 6.16 -18.28 2.43
CA GLY A 45 7.54 -18.80 2.33
C GLY A 45 8.36 -18.10 1.25
N ILE A 46 7.77 -17.86 0.07
CA ILE A 46 8.43 -17.12 -1.02
C ILE A 46 8.66 -15.66 -0.62
N ASN A 47 7.65 -14.97 -0.14
CA ASN A 47 7.76 -13.57 0.25
C ASN A 47 8.75 -13.38 1.41
N SER A 48 8.76 -14.29 2.41
CA SER A 48 9.73 -14.25 3.51
C SER A 48 11.18 -14.49 3.04
N GLN A 49 11.37 -15.28 2.02
CA GLN A 49 12.72 -15.51 1.45
C GLN A 49 13.14 -14.39 0.50
N PHE A 50 12.21 -13.75 -0.23
CA PHE A 50 12.52 -12.55 -1.01
C PHE A 50 12.83 -11.35 -0.09
N GLY A 51 12.21 -11.26 1.08
CA GLY A 51 12.55 -10.28 2.12
C GLY A 51 13.95 -10.46 2.72
N LYS A 52 14.51 -11.69 2.67
CA LYS A 52 15.90 -11.98 3.12
C LYS A 52 16.97 -11.48 2.17
N ILE A 53 16.63 -11.22 0.91
CA ILE A 53 17.54 -10.66 -0.07
C ILE A 53 17.45 -9.14 0.08
N LYS A 54 18.49 -8.48 0.61
CA LYS A 54 18.69 -7.03 0.41
C LYS A 54 18.77 -6.81 -1.10
N LEU A 55 17.59 -6.62 -1.72
CA LEU A 55 17.50 -6.26 -3.12
C LEU A 55 18.09 -4.85 -3.24
N GLN A 56 19.15 -4.69 -4.06
CA GLN A 56 19.56 -3.37 -4.51
C GLN A 56 18.33 -2.68 -5.13
N ASP A 57 18.19 -1.37 -4.95
CA ASP A 57 17.00 -0.60 -5.32
C ASP A 57 16.41 -0.95 -6.71
N GLU A 58 17.27 -1.22 -7.71
CA GLU A 58 16.84 -1.64 -9.05
C GLU A 58 16.10 -2.99 -9.08
N THR A 59 16.46 -3.93 -8.21
CA THR A 59 15.84 -5.26 -8.17
C THR A 59 14.51 -5.23 -7.44
N ALA A 60 14.35 -4.35 -6.45
CA ALA A 60 13.10 -4.12 -5.74
C ALA A 60 12.06 -3.42 -6.64
N LEU A 61 12.48 -2.39 -7.40
CA LEU A 61 11.66 -1.74 -8.43
C LEU A 61 11.18 -2.74 -9.48
N MET A 62 12.07 -3.60 -9.96
CA MET A 62 11.74 -4.61 -10.98
C MET A 62 10.77 -5.68 -10.46
N LEU A 63 10.84 -6.04 -9.18
CA LEU A 63 9.89 -6.97 -8.55
C LEU A 63 8.50 -6.31 -8.41
N SER A 64 8.44 -5.05 -8.00
CA SER A 64 7.20 -4.27 -7.93
C SER A 64 6.53 -4.19 -9.30
N ASP A 65 7.28 -3.92 -10.36
CA ASP A 65 6.76 -3.86 -11.74
C ASP A 65 6.18 -5.19 -12.19
N LEU A 66 6.81 -6.32 -11.84
CA LEU A 66 6.31 -7.65 -12.16
C LEU A 66 5.02 -7.99 -11.41
N VAL A 67 4.91 -7.61 -10.15
CA VAL A 67 3.68 -7.79 -9.34
C VAL A 67 2.56 -6.94 -9.90
N GLU A 68 2.83 -5.69 -10.24
CA GLU A 68 1.84 -4.80 -10.87
C GLU A 68 1.37 -5.34 -12.23
N LEU A 69 2.30 -5.80 -13.07
CA LEU A 69 1.98 -6.40 -14.37
C LEU A 69 1.10 -7.64 -14.21
N ALA A 70 1.44 -8.51 -13.27
CA ALA A 70 0.69 -9.72 -12.96
C ALA A 70 -0.74 -9.39 -12.47
N THR A 71 -0.87 -8.42 -11.56
CA THR A 71 -2.14 -7.97 -11.02
C THR A 71 -3.02 -7.33 -12.09
N ARG A 72 -2.45 -6.48 -12.97
CA ARG A 72 -3.16 -5.92 -14.12
C ARG A 72 -3.70 -7.03 -15.03
N ARG A 73 -2.89 -8.06 -15.29
CA ARG A 73 -3.32 -9.20 -16.10
C ARG A 73 -4.46 -9.98 -15.47
N VAL A 74 -4.42 -10.21 -14.16
CA VAL A 74 -5.52 -10.87 -13.41
C VAL A 74 -6.84 -10.11 -13.59
N LEU A 75 -6.79 -8.78 -13.55
CA LEU A 75 -7.98 -7.93 -13.67
C LEU A 75 -8.55 -7.85 -15.11
N GLU A 76 -7.77 -8.23 -16.12
CA GLU A 76 -8.24 -8.35 -17.52
C GLU A 76 -8.97 -9.67 -17.77
N VAL A 77 -8.70 -10.69 -16.96
CA VAL A 77 -9.31 -12.01 -17.10
C VAL A 77 -10.67 -12.03 -16.42
N THR A 78 -11.71 -12.48 -17.14
CA THR A 78 -13.00 -12.77 -16.48
C THR A 78 -12.78 -13.87 -15.46
N PHE A 79 -13.09 -13.57 -14.20
CA PHE A 79 -12.86 -14.51 -13.11
C PHE A 79 -13.65 -15.82 -13.35
N ASP A 80 -12.92 -16.93 -13.34
CA ASP A 80 -13.45 -18.27 -13.33
C ASP A 80 -12.47 -19.13 -12.53
N GLU A 81 -12.97 -19.90 -11.57
CA GLU A 81 -12.14 -20.77 -10.72
C GLU A 81 -11.23 -21.73 -11.51
N LYS A 82 -11.62 -22.07 -12.74
CA LYS A 82 -10.80 -22.88 -13.64
C LYS A 82 -9.46 -22.21 -14.05
N PHE A 83 -9.32 -20.89 -13.84
CA PHE A 83 -8.07 -20.16 -14.12
C PHE A 83 -7.15 -20.05 -12.92
N LEU A 84 -7.55 -20.58 -11.76
CA LEU A 84 -6.64 -20.74 -10.63
C LEU A 84 -5.53 -21.72 -11.01
N ILE A 85 -4.28 -21.29 -10.83
CA ILE A 85 -3.12 -22.10 -11.15
C ILE A 85 -2.70 -22.87 -9.90
N SER A 86 -2.70 -24.18 -9.96
CA SER A 86 -2.18 -25.00 -8.86
C SER A 86 -0.66 -25.00 -8.86
N GLN A 87 -0.06 -25.23 -7.70
CA GLN A 87 1.39 -25.34 -7.56
C GLN A 87 1.97 -26.41 -8.48
N SER A 88 1.35 -27.57 -8.59
CA SER A 88 1.80 -28.65 -9.48
C SER A 88 1.83 -28.22 -10.95
N GLN A 89 0.93 -27.33 -11.36
CA GLN A 89 0.92 -26.75 -12.72
C GLN A 89 2.08 -25.76 -12.90
N ILE A 90 2.39 -24.95 -11.89
CA ILE A 90 3.55 -24.03 -11.92
C ILE A 90 4.85 -24.84 -12.00
N GLU A 91 5.01 -25.83 -11.16
CA GLU A 91 6.21 -26.70 -11.15
C GLU A 91 6.42 -27.42 -12.49
N ALA A 92 5.34 -27.99 -13.04
CA ALA A 92 5.39 -28.65 -14.35
C ALA A 92 5.80 -27.66 -15.46
N PHE A 93 5.21 -26.46 -15.46
CA PHE A 93 5.56 -25.40 -16.41
C PHE A 93 7.03 -24.98 -16.29
N LEU A 94 7.49 -24.67 -15.07
CA LEU A 94 8.85 -24.25 -14.81
C LEU A 94 9.88 -25.37 -15.13
N SER A 95 9.52 -26.62 -14.88
CA SER A 95 10.37 -27.77 -15.27
C SER A 95 10.55 -27.84 -16.79
N LEU A 96 9.49 -27.57 -17.58
CA LEU A 96 9.60 -27.52 -19.04
C LEU A 96 10.44 -26.32 -19.50
N VAL A 97 10.25 -25.15 -18.89
CA VAL A 97 11.06 -23.96 -19.19
C VAL A 97 12.54 -24.21 -18.88
N LYS A 98 12.87 -24.78 -17.70
CA LYS A 98 14.25 -25.13 -17.29
C LYS A 98 14.91 -26.15 -18.24
N LYS A 99 14.16 -27.11 -18.77
CA LYS A 99 14.67 -28.08 -19.77
C LYS A 99 15.03 -27.43 -21.11
N CYS A 100 14.35 -26.36 -21.49
CA CYS A 100 14.59 -25.63 -22.75
C CYS A 100 15.53 -24.43 -22.55
N SER A 101 15.93 -24.14 -21.30
CA SER A 101 16.81 -23.00 -20.98
C SER A 101 18.28 -23.32 -21.28
N VAL A 102 19.04 -22.27 -21.53
CA VAL A 102 20.51 -22.30 -21.71
C VAL A 102 21.13 -21.40 -20.66
N ASP A 103 22.22 -21.83 -20.08
CA ASP A 103 23.03 -20.99 -19.20
C ASP A 103 23.85 -20.00 -20.02
N ARG A 104 23.76 -18.72 -19.72
CA ARG A 104 24.63 -17.67 -20.25
C ARG A 104 25.13 -16.79 -19.11
N LEU A 105 26.41 -16.86 -18.87
CA LEU A 105 27.07 -16.05 -17.82
C LEU A 105 26.45 -16.24 -16.43
N GLY A 106 26.04 -17.47 -16.10
CA GLY A 106 25.40 -17.76 -14.81
C GLY A 106 23.90 -17.46 -14.74
N VAL A 107 23.27 -16.98 -15.84
CA VAL A 107 21.84 -16.72 -15.91
C VAL A 107 21.17 -17.74 -16.82
N GLN A 108 20.15 -18.43 -16.30
CA GLN A 108 19.31 -19.31 -17.12
C GLN A 108 18.33 -18.48 -17.94
N ILE A 109 18.38 -18.65 -19.25
CA ILE A 109 17.56 -17.91 -20.21
C ILE A 109 16.90 -18.87 -21.19
N VAL A 110 15.68 -18.52 -21.62
CA VAL A 110 14.91 -19.26 -22.62
C VAL A 110 14.64 -18.40 -23.84
N LYS A 111 14.68 -19.02 -25.04
CA LYS A 111 14.28 -18.31 -26.29
C LYS A 111 12.79 -18.09 -26.30
N GLN A 112 12.36 -16.92 -26.79
CA GLN A 112 10.94 -16.59 -26.91
C GLN A 112 10.17 -17.63 -27.76
N ALA A 113 10.79 -18.20 -28.80
CA ALA A 113 10.17 -19.23 -29.63
C ALA A 113 9.89 -20.52 -28.86
N ASP A 114 10.83 -20.93 -28.00
CA ASP A 114 10.70 -22.15 -27.17
C ASP A 114 9.63 -21.92 -26.11
N LEU A 115 9.61 -20.74 -25.47
CA LEU A 115 8.55 -20.38 -24.51
C LEU A 115 7.18 -20.41 -25.17
N ARG A 116 7.02 -19.85 -26.39
CA ARG A 116 5.75 -19.92 -27.13
C ARG A 116 5.29 -21.36 -27.38
N ASN A 117 6.22 -22.27 -27.70
CA ASN A 117 5.90 -23.68 -27.88
C ASN A 117 5.48 -24.36 -26.59
N ILE A 118 6.16 -24.05 -25.47
CA ILE A 118 5.78 -24.52 -24.13
C ILE A 118 4.39 -24.03 -23.78
N LEU A 119 4.10 -22.74 -23.96
CA LEU A 119 2.79 -22.13 -23.65
C LEU A 119 1.67 -22.74 -24.49
N LYS A 120 1.90 -23.06 -25.77
CA LYS A 120 0.88 -23.74 -26.63
C LYS A 120 0.45 -25.08 -26.06
N ASN A 121 1.36 -25.78 -25.36
CA ASN A 121 1.11 -27.10 -24.80
C ASN A 121 0.81 -27.09 -23.29
N SER A 122 0.79 -25.92 -22.68
CA SER A 122 0.48 -25.72 -21.25
C SER A 122 -1.02 -25.81 -20.97
N THR A 123 -1.41 -25.89 -19.71
CA THR A 123 -2.79 -25.85 -19.25
C THR A 123 -3.46 -24.50 -19.54
N PRO A 124 -4.80 -24.44 -19.70
CA PRO A 124 -5.48 -23.17 -19.93
C PRO A 124 -5.14 -22.05 -18.95
N PRO A 125 -5.06 -22.30 -17.61
CA PRO A 125 -4.67 -21.26 -16.67
C PRO A 125 -3.28 -20.66 -16.94
N ILE A 126 -2.30 -21.50 -17.25
CA ILE A 126 -0.95 -21.02 -17.62
C ILE A 126 -0.98 -20.22 -18.94
N LYS A 127 -1.75 -20.65 -19.93
CA LYS A 127 -1.89 -19.90 -21.20
C LYS A 127 -2.49 -18.52 -20.96
N GLU A 128 -3.50 -18.44 -20.10
CA GLU A 128 -4.20 -17.19 -19.79
C GLU A 128 -3.30 -16.20 -19.07
N ALA A 129 -2.36 -16.66 -18.23
CA ALA A 129 -1.39 -15.82 -17.56
C ALA A 129 -0.46 -15.07 -18.53
N PHE A 130 -0.19 -15.63 -19.72
CA PHE A 130 0.80 -15.08 -20.66
C PHE A 130 0.15 -14.56 -21.95
N THR A 131 0.18 -13.24 -22.14
CA THR A 131 -0.13 -12.58 -23.42
C THR A 131 1.15 -12.29 -24.20
N ASN A 132 0.99 -11.86 -25.47
CA ASN A 132 2.11 -11.41 -26.27
C ASN A 132 2.81 -10.19 -25.64
N ASP A 133 2.04 -9.28 -25.03
CA ASP A 133 2.59 -8.07 -24.40
C ASP A 133 3.41 -8.40 -23.16
N ILE A 134 2.94 -9.33 -22.33
CA ILE A 134 3.67 -9.84 -21.17
C ILE A 134 4.97 -10.52 -21.61
N THR A 135 4.92 -11.39 -22.61
CA THR A 135 6.14 -12.04 -23.11
C THR A 135 7.11 -11.04 -23.76
N HIS A 136 6.59 -9.96 -24.35
CA HIS A 136 7.41 -8.87 -24.89
C HIS A 136 8.05 -8.04 -23.75
N PHE A 137 7.30 -7.72 -22.71
CA PHE A 137 7.81 -7.02 -21.53
C PHE A 137 8.94 -7.82 -20.86
N LEU A 138 8.72 -9.08 -20.52
CA LEU A 138 9.72 -9.96 -19.92
C LEU A 138 10.99 -10.12 -20.78
N ARG A 139 10.84 -10.06 -22.11
CA ARG A 139 11.99 -10.06 -23.01
C ARG A 139 12.74 -8.74 -22.99
N LYS A 140 12.04 -7.61 -22.84
CA LYS A 140 12.64 -6.26 -22.83
C LYS A 140 13.40 -6.01 -21.52
N THR A 141 12.89 -6.51 -20.39
CA THR A 141 13.52 -6.39 -19.08
C THR A 141 14.71 -7.32 -18.92
N SER A 142 14.76 -8.42 -19.70
CA SER A 142 15.91 -9.35 -19.68
C SER A 142 17.17 -8.68 -20.20
N SER A 143 18.27 -8.82 -19.48
CA SER A 143 19.60 -8.34 -19.87
C SER A 143 20.17 -8.99 -21.14
N HIS A 144 19.51 -10.02 -21.67
CA HIS A 144 19.97 -10.81 -22.80
C HIS A 144 19.04 -10.64 -24.00
N PHE A 145 19.48 -9.93 -25.01
CA PHE A 145 18.68 -9.63 -26.20
C PHE A 145 18.08 -10.87 -26.88
N GLY A 146 16.76 -10.89 -27.05
CA GLY A 146 16.02 -11.99 -27.71
C GLY A 146 15.70 -13.20 -26.83
N PHE A 147 16.10 -13.16 -25.56
CA PHE A 147 15.85 -14.20 -24.57
C PHE A 147 15.03 -13.64 -23.39
N ILE A 148 14.47 -14.54 -22.61
CA ILE A 148 13.73 -14.23 -21.39
C ILE A 148 14.42 -14.93 -20.22
N SER A 149 14.65 -14.22 -19.12
CA SER A 149 15.21 -14.79 -17.90
C SER A 149 14.24 -15.78 -17.27
N VAL A 150 14.72 -16.96 -16.90
CA VAL A 150 13.91 -17.98 -16.22
C VAL A 150 13.45 -17.46 -14.85
N ILE A 151 14.31 -16.71 -14.15
CA ILE A 151 13.99 -16.12 -12.85
C ILE A 151 12.86 -15.11 -12.98
N GLU A 152 12.85 -14.24 -14.01
CA GLU A 152 11.77 -13.29 -14.24
C GLU A 152 10.46 -13.99 -14.61
N LEU A 153 10.51 -15.06 -15.39
CA LEU A 153 9.36 -15.91 -15.67
C LEU A 153 8.79 -16.56 -14.41
N GLU A 154 9.66 -17.09 -13.57
CA GLU A 154 9.31 -17.70 -12.29
C GLU A 154 8.64 -16.69 -11.37
N ARG A 155 9.24 -15.52 -11.19
CA ARG A 155 8.67 -14.40 -10.40
C ARG A 155 7.30 -13.95 -10.93
N TYR A 156 7.18 -13.78 -12.24
CA TYR A 156 5.93 -13.37 -12.85
C TYR A 156 4.80 -14.38 -12.61
N ILE A 157 5.03 -15.68 -12.86
CA ILE A 157 3.97 -16.69 -12.70
C ILE A 157 3.52 -16.84 -11.25
N PHE A 158 4.43 -16.69 -10.29
CA PHE A 158 4.08 -16.69 -8.87
C PHE A 158 3.29 -15.43 -8.49
N ALA A 159 3.71 -14.25 -8.96
CA ALA A 159 2.98 -13.01 -8.73
C ALA A 159 1.57 -13.08 -9.33
N TYR A 160 1.42 -13.63 -10.54
CA TYR A 160 0.11 -13.83 -11.17
C TYR A 160 -0.77 -14.79 -10.37
N SER A 161 -0.24 -15.94 -9.98
CA SER A 161 -0.99 -16.92 -9.18
C SER A 161 -1.44 -16.36 -7.83
N SER A 162 -0.56 -15.64 -7.14
CA SER A 162 -0.85 -14.95 -5.89
C SER A 162 -1.95 -13.88 -6.05
N SER A 163 -1.82 -13.03 -7.07
CA SER A 163 -2.81 -11.98 -7.35
C SER A 163 -4.17 -12.58 -7.74
N MET A 164 -4.18 -13.68 -8.50
CA MET A 164 -5.40 -14.40 -8.88
C MET A 164 -6.08 -15.01 -7.65
N LEU A 165 -5.33 -15.57 -6.73
CA LEU A 165 -5.88 -16.12 -5.49
C LEU A 165 -6.53 -15.02 -4.64
N ARG A 166 -5.84 -13.91 -4.40
CA ARG A 166 -6.40 -12.74 -3.68
C ARG A 166 -7.65 -12.20 -4.35
N TYR A 167 -7.61 -12.07 -5.68
CA TYR A 167 -8.77 -11.64 -6.45
C TYR A 167 -9.96 -12.59 -6.25
N SER A 168 -9.73 -13.91 -6.29
CA SER A 168 -10.76 -14.90 -6.06
C SER A 168 -11.38 -14.83 -4.66
N GLU A 169 -10.56 -14.61 -3.65
CA GLU A 169 -11.00 -14.47 -2.26
C GLU A 169 -11.88 -13.22 -2.06
N LEU A 170 -11.43 -12.09 -2.58
CA LEU A 170 -12.17 -10.82 -2.49
C LEU A 170 -13.49 -10.88 -3.26
N ILE A 171 -13.50 -11.47 -4.46
CA ILE A 171 -14.73 -11.66 -5.25
C ILE A 171 -15.74 -12.55 -4.52
N ARG A 172 -15.30 -13.64 -3.91
CA ARG A 172 -16.20 -14.54 -3.18
C ARG A 172 -16.85 -13.89 -1.97
N GLN A 173 -16.21 -12.89 -1.40
CA GLN A 173 -16.74 -12.14 -0.26
C GLN A 173 -17.55 -10.91 -0.69
N SER A 174 -17.37 -10.43 -1.92
CA SER A 174 -18.05 -9.24 -2.42
C SER A 174 -19.47 -9.57 -2.90
N GLU A 175 -20.40 -8.63 -2.71
CA GLU A 175 -21.78 -8.79 -3.12
C GLU A 175 -21.99 -8.62 -4.64
N ASP A 176 -21.21 -7.73 -5.28
CA ASP A 176 -21.40 -7.32 -6.68
C ASP A 176 -20.24 -7.68 -7.60
N LEU A 177 -19.26 -8.48 -7.13
CA LEU A 177 -18.05 -8.89 -7.85
C LEU A 177 -17.11 -7.72 -8.26
N VAL A 178 -17.45 -6.49 -7.92
CA VAL A 178 -16.71 -5.29 -8.32
C VAL A 178 -16.21 -4.51 -7.11
N ARG A 179 -17.02 -4.44 -6.06
CA ARG A 179 -16.77 -3.62 -4.88
C ARG A 179 -16.78 -4.48 -3.63
N ILE A 180 -16.08 -4.01 -2.62
CA ILE A 180 -16.10 -4.59 -1.29
C ILE A 180 -16.48 -3.51 -0.28
N SER A 181 -17.38 -3.84 0.65
CA SER A 181 -17.76 -2.95 1.74
C SER A 181 -16.70 -2.95 2.85
N ALA A 182 -16.69 -1.90 3.67
CA ALA A 182 -15.81 -1.77 4.82
C ALA A 182 -15.93 -2.96 5.78
N ASP A 183 -17.16 -3.38 6.11
CA ASP A 183 -17.41 -4.49 7.02
C ASP A 183 -16.93 -5.83 6.43
N THR A 184 -17.20 -6.07 5.15
CA THR A 184 -16.72 -7.28 4.46
C THR A 184 -15.19 -7.31 4.40
N PHE A 185 -14.56 -6.17 4.13
CA PHE A 185 -13.10 -6.09 4.10
C PHE A 185 -12.49 -6.28 5.49
N ARG A 186 -13.10 -5.71 6.54
CA ARG A 186 -12.66 -5.95 7.93
C ARG A 186 -12.71 -7.42 8.31
N ASN A 187 -13.78 -8.13 7.93
CA ASN A 187 -13.88 -9.57 8.14
C ASN A 187 -12.78 -10.34 7.40
N TYR A 188 -12.48 -9.95 6.14
CA TYR A 188 -11.36 -10.51 5.39
C TYR A 188 -10.01 -10.31 6.12
N LEU A 189 -9.75 -9.12 6.66
CA LEU A 189 -8.54 -8.84 7.45
C LEU A 189 -8.48 -9.70 8.71
N LEU A 190 -9.58 -9.82 9.45
CA LEU A 190 -9.68 -10.67 10.64
C LEU A 190 -9.40 -12.13 10.31
N ASP A 191 -9.98 -12.68 9.24
CA ASP A 191 -9.71 -14.04 8.78
C ASP A 191 -8.22 -14.27 8.53
N LYS A 192 -7.52 -13.31 7.92
CA LYS A 192 -6.08 -13.39 7.68
C LYS A 192 -5.26 -13.32 8.98
N ILE A 193 -5.63 -12.43 9.91
CA ILE A 193 -4.99 -12.31 11.22
C ILE A 193 -5.14 -13.60 12.03
N TYR A 194 -6.35 -14.18 12.04
CA TYR A 194 -6.61 -15.43 12.74
C TYR A 194 -5.87 -16.63 12.10
N ALA A 195 -5.77 -16.66 10.78
CA ALA A 195 -5.00 -17.68 10.07
C ALA A 195 -3.51 -17.68 10.47
N CYS A 196 -2.94 -16.50 10.73
CA CYS A 196 -1.58 -16.33 11.23
C CYS A 196 -1.43 -16.59 12.75
N GLN A 197 -2.49 -17.01 13.45
CA GLN A 197 -2.53 -17.29 14.89
C GLN A 197 -2.11 -16.10 15.79
N LEU A 198 -2.16 -14.88 15.29
CA LEU A 198 -1.80 -13.66 16.03
C LEU A 198 -2.72 -13.37 17.21
N HIS A 199 -3.95 -13.90 17.21
CA HIS A 199 -4.89 -13.81 18.32
C HIS A 199 -4.33 -14.40 19.62
N ASN A 200 -3.43 -15.37 19.55
CA ASN A 200 -2.77 -15.94 20.75
C ASN A 200 -1.86 -14.94 21.46
N LYS A 201 -1.36 -13.94 20.76
CA LYS A 201 -0.39 -12.96 21.26
C LYS A 201 -1.00 -11.57 21.46
N TYR A 202 -1.97 -11.18 20.64
CA TYR A 202 -2.51 -9.82 20.54
C TYR A 202 -4.05 -9.77 20.61
N ASP A 203 -4.68 -10.65 21.40
CA ASP A 203 -6.14 -10.85 21.45
C ASP A 203 -6.96 -9.55 21.60
N LYS A 204 -6.49 -8.64 22.44
CA LYS A 204 -7.19 -7.37 22.74
C LYS A 204 -7.03 -6.31 21.65
N GLU A 205 -6.00 -6.40 20.85
CA GLU A 205 -5.62 -5.40 19.85
C GLU A 205 -6.12 -5.75 18.44
N ILE A 206 -6.48 -7.01 18.17
CA ILE A 206 -6.79 -7.50 16.82
C ILE A 206 -7.94 -6.76 16.17
N GLU A 207 -9.05 -6.57 16.89
CA GLU A 207 -10.22 -5.86 16.38
C GLU A 207 -9.88 -4.40 16.04
N TRP A 208 -9.09 -3.75 16.89
CA TRP A 208 -8.61 -2.39 16.68
C TRP A 208 -7.64 -2.33 15.50
N PHE A 209 -6.76 -3.32 15.37
CA PHE A 209 -5.82 -3.41 14.26
C PHE A 209 -6.54 -3.62 12.91
N ALA A 210 -7.49 -4.53 12.85
CA ALA A 210 -8.30 -4.73 11.66
C ALA A 210 -9.10 -3.47 11.27
N CYS A 211 -9.67 -2.78 12.28
CA CYS A 211 -10.36 -1.51 12.09
C CYS A 211 -9.40 -0.41 11.56
N TYR A 212 -8.19 -0.33 12.12
CA TYR A 212 -7.16 0.61 11.67
C TYR A 212 -6.78 0.38 10.21
N VAL A 213 -6.44 -0.86 9.83
CA VAL A 213 -6.04 -1.20 8.47
C VAL A 213 -7.19 -0.97 7.48
N GLU A 214 -8.41 -1.39 7.84
CA GLU A 214 -9.59 -1.14 7.01
C GLU A 214 -9.77 0.35 6.75
N ARG A 215 -9.76 1.17 7.80
CA ARG A 215 -9.98 2.62 7.68
C ARG A 215 -8.85 3.32 6.91
N PHE A 216 -7.60 2.93 7.17
CA PHE A 216 -6.43 3.41 6.44
C PHE A 216 -6.56 3.16 4.93
N VAL A 217 -6.86 1.92 4.55
CA VAL A 217 -6.99 1.51 3.14
C VAL A 217 -8.17 2.22 2.48
N PHE A 218 -9.33 2.26 3.13
CA PHE A 218 -10.53 2.88 2.59
C PHE A 218 -10.36 4.38 2.44
N PHE A 219 -9.69 5.03 3.39
CA PHE A 219 -9.35 6.44 3.27
C PHE A 219 -8.51 6.70 2.01
N LEU A 220 -7.40 6.02 1.85
CA LEU A 220 -6.49 6.25 0.72
C LEU A 220 -7.12 5.92 -0.65
N LEU A 221 -8.02 4.93 -0.70
CA LEU A 221 -8.72 4.55 -1.93
C LEU A 221 -10.01 5.34 -2.21
N GLY A 222 -10.31 6.36 -1.40
CA GLY A 222 -11.48 7.23 -1.59
C GLY A 222 -12.82 6.61 -1.17
N GLY A 223 -12.77 5.57 -0.33
CA GLY A 223 -13.97 4.85 0.15
C GLY A 223 -14.64 5.48 1.38
N GLN A 224 -14.18 6.61 1.89
CA GLN A 224 -14.65 7.22 3.14
C GLN A 224 -16.15 7.52 3.15
N GLN A 225 -16.66 8.08 2.06
CA GLN A 225 -18.08 8.50 1.98
C GLN A 225 -19.01 7.35 1.63
N THR A 226 -18.55 6.41 0.79
CA THR A 226 -19.37 5.32 0.28
C THR A 226 -19.26 4.05 1.11
N PHE A 227 -18.25 3.95 1.98
CA PHE A 227 -17.87 2.73 2.71
C PHE A 227 -17.65 1.52 1.79
N GLN A 228 -17.27 1.80 0.55
CA GLN A 228 -16.98 0.81 -0.48
C GLN A 228 -15.76 1.21 -1.30
N VAL A 229 -14.94 0.24 -1.65
CA VAL A 229 -13.82 0.39 -2.59
C VAL A 229 -13.94 -0.66 -3.69
N THR A 230 -13.37 -0.38 -4.87
CA THR A 230 -13.32 -1.39 -5.92
C THR A 230 -12.25 -2.43 -5.62
N ILE A 231 -12.53 -3.70 -5.89
CA ILE A 231 -11.55 -4.78 -5.76
C ILE A 231 -10.32 -4.47 -6.62
N LYS A 232 -10.54 -3.86 -7.79
CA LYS A 232 -9.48 -3.42 -8.68
C LYS A 232 -8.54 -2.41 -8.01
N SER A 233 -9.07 -1.34 -7.41
CA SER A 233 -8.23 -0.32 -6.74
C SER A 233 -7.49 -0.91 -5.55
N LEU A 234 -8.15 -1.81 -4.79
CA LEU A 234 -7.55 -2.49 -3.65
C LEU A 234 -6.36 -3.36 -4.06
N LEU A 235 -6.49 -4.18 -5.11
CA LEU A 235 -5.41 -5.03 -5.60
C LEU A 235 -4.25 -4.22 -6.21
N LEU A 236 -4.54 -3.12 -6.93
CA LEU A 236 -3.52 -2.29 -7.57
C LEU A 236 -2.80 -1.35 -6.59
N SER A 237 -3.33 -1.16 -5.39
CA SER A 237 -2.74 -0.25 -4.41
C SER A 237 -1.44 -0.76 -3.78
N GLY A 238 -1.19 -2.08 -3.82
CA GLY A 238 -0.11 -2.72 -3.08
C GLY A 238 -0.32 -2.82 -1.56
N LEU A 239 -1.40 -2.22 -1.02
CA LEU A 239 -1.63 -2.17 0.43
C LEU A 239 -1.93 -3.54 1.04
N LEU A 240 -2.49 -4.48 0.26
CA LEU A 240 -2.69 -5.86 0.71
C LEU A 240 -1.38 -6.62 0.85
N GLU A 241 -0.43 -6.36 -0.02
CA GLU A 241 0.93 -6.91 0.05
C GLU A 241 1.63 -6.41 1.32
N GLU A 242 1.56 -5.11 1.58
CA GLU A 242 2.13 -4.51 2.79
C GLU A 242 1.48 -5.06 4.07
N PHE A 243 0.17 -5.28 4.06
CA PHE A 243 -0.54 -5.92 5.17
C PHE A 243 -0.08 -7.36 5.38
N ASN A 244 0.05 -8.17 4.32
CA ASN A 244 0.52 -9.54 4.43
C ASN A 244 1.97 -9.61 4.95
N LEU A 245 2.85 -8.73 4.47
CA LEU A 245 4.22 -8.61 4.97
C LEU A 245 4.24 -8.28 6.47
N CYS A 246 3.38 -7.37 6.90
CA CYS A 246 3.21 -7.03 8.31
C CYS A 246 2.78 -8.26 9.14
N LEU A 247 1.79 -9.05 8.67
CA LEU A 247 1.36 -10.26 9.37
C LEU A 247 2.48 -11.30 9.47
N GLN A 248 3.28 -11.48 8.43
CA GLN A 248 4.42 -12.39 8.43
C GLN A 248 5.47 -11.99 9.47
N GLN A 249 5.81 -10.70 9.54
CA GLN A 249 6.73 -10.18 10.57
C GLN A 249 6.24 -10.45 11.99
N LEU A 250 4.93 -10.24 12.20
CA LEU A 250 4.32 -10.45 13.53
C LEU A 250 4.26 -11.93 13.93
N ALA A 251 3.99 -12.80 12.96
CA ALA A 251 3.90 -14.25 13.18
C ALA A 251 5.28 -14.88 13.38
N ASN A 252 6.29 -14.43 12.63
CA ASN A 252 7.64 -14.97 12.66
C ASN A 252 8.68 -13.86 12.75
N PRO A 253 8.81 -13.20 13.92
CA PRO A 253 9.78 -12.14 14.12
C PRO A 253 11.20 -12.74 14.05
N ASP A 254 11.91 -12.44 12.98
CA ASP A 254 13.32 -12.80 12.83
C ASP A 254 14.16 -11.52 12.94
N PRO A 255 15.00 -11.39 13.98
CA PRO A 255 15.77 -10.17 14.20
C PRO A 255 16.82 -9.92 13.10
N ASP A 256 17.17 -10.94 12.32
CA ASP A 256 18.15 -10.84 11.23
C ASP A 256 17.49 -10.44 9.89
N ILE A 257 16.16 -10.35 9.84
CA ILE A 257 15.40 -9.99 8.64
C ILE A 257 14.80 -8.62 8.80
N GLU A 258 15.41 -7.64 8.15
CA GLU A 258 14.82 -6.30 7.97
C GLU A 258 13.85 -6.35 6.78
N ILE A 259 12.55 -6.52 7.05
CA ILE A 259 11.54 -6.39 6.01
C ILE A 259 11.23 -4.89 5.85
N ASN A 260 11.66 -4.31 4.74
CA ASN A 260 11.35 -2.92 4.42
C ASN A 260 9.89 -2.80 3.95
N CYS A 261 8.97 -2.66 4.90
CA CYS A 261 7.60 -2.30 4.60
C CYS A 261 7.53 -0.81 4.27
N VAL A 262 6.90 -0.45 3.16
CA VAL A 262 6.60 0.95 2.83
C VAL A 262 5.57 1.50 3.83
N VAL A 263 4.62 0.65 4.23
CA VAL A 263 3.62 0.96 5.26
C VAL A 263 3.74 -0.03 6.40
N PRO A 264 4.49 0.27 7.46
CA PRO A 264 4.60 -0.58 8.64
C PRO A 264 3.29 -0.52 9.46
N PHE A 265 2.26 -1.25 9.03
CA PHE A 265 0.90 -1.17 9.57
C PHE A 265 0.83 -1.37 11.08
N TRP A 266 1.57 -2.34 11.63
CA TRP A 266 1.53 -2.61 13.06
C TRP A 266 2.14 -1.49 13.90
N ASP A 267 3.29 -0.96 13.49
CA ASP A 267 3.97 0.11 14.22
C ASP A 267 3.13 1.39 14.18
N LYS A 268 2.58 1.73 13.01
CA LYS A 268 1.67 2.86 12.88
C LYS A 268 0.38 2.68 13.68
N PHE A 269 -0.17 1.48 13.68
CA PHE A 269 -1.35 1.16 14.49
C PHE A 269 -1.08 1.31 16.00
N THR A 270 0.05 0.77 16.48
CA THR A 270 0.38 0.88 17.92
C THR A 270 0.53 2.32 18.36
N VAL A 271 1.23 3.14 17.57
CA VAL A 271 1.34 4.59 17.80
C VAL A 271 -0.04 5.27 17.76
N ALA A 272 -0.88 4.95 16.77
CA ALA A 272 -2.21 5.53 16.66
C ALA A 272 -3.11 5.15 17.84
N LEU A 273 -3.10 3.88 18.26
CA LEU A 273 -3.89 3.40 19.39
C LEU A 273 -3.43 4.01 20.71
N ASP A 274 -2.14 4.09 20.95
CA ASP A 274 -1.58 4.70 22.16
C ASP A 274 -1.87 6.19 22.19
N THR A 275 -1.74 6.88 21.06
CA THR A 275 -2.10 8.30 20.96
C THR A 275 -3.59 8.50 21.22
N PHE A 276 -4.46 7.70 20.61
CA PHE A 276 -5.90 7.75 20.85
C PHE A 276 -6.25 7.59 22.34
N LYS A 277 -5.65 6.60 23.01
CA LYS A 277 -5.84 6.38 24.47
C LYS A 277 -5.34 7.54 25.30
N ASN A 278 -4.21 8.15 24.92
CA ASN A 278 -3.65 9.30 25.64
C ASN A 278 -4.48 10.58 25.47
N VAL A 279 -5.06 10.77 24.28
CA VAL A 279 -5.94 11.92 23.99
C VAL A 279 -7.31 11.74 24.66
N ASN A 280 -7.84 10.51 24.68
CA ASN A 280 -9.15 10.17 25.27
C ASN A 280 -9.09 10.19 26.80
N SER A 281 -9.16 11.38 27.36
CA SER A 281 -8.95 11.63 28.81
C SER A 281 -10.05 11.02 29.69
N ASP A 282 -11.29 10.99 29.19
CA ASP A 282 -12.44 10.44 29.90
C ASP A 282 -12.64 8.92 29.64
N SER A 283 -11.80 8.34 28.80
CA SER A 283 -11.84 6.91 28.41
C SER A 283 -13.20 6.43 27.89
N CYS A 284 -14.00 7.33 27.32
CA CYS A 284 -15.32 7.00 26.76
C CYS A 284 -15.25 6.37 25.35
N GLY A 285 -14.06 6.33 24.73
CA GLY A 285 -13.85 5.83 23.39
C GLY A 285 -14.18 6.82 22.26
N LEU A 286 -14.47 8.06 22.62
CA LEU A 286 -14.80 9.14 21.67
C LEU A 286 -14.00 10.40 22.03
N LEU A 287 -13.34 11.02 21.07
CA LEU A 287 -12.55 12.23 21.24
C LEU A 287 -13.40 13.48 21.06
N SER A 288 -13.31 14.39 21.99
CA SER A 288 -13.86 15.75 21.89
C SER A 288 -12.90 16.70 21.18
N LEU A 289 -13.42 17.83 20.70
CA LEU A 289 -12.58 18.90 20.15
C LEU A 289 -11.56 19.42 21.18
N ASP A 290 -11.98 19.58 22.44
CA ASP A 290 -11.09 20.10 23.49
C ASP A 290 -9.93 19.17 23.77
N GLU A 291 -10.15 17.85 23.79
CA GLU A 291 -9.10 16.84 23.93
C GLU A 291 -8.12 16.86 22.76
N MET A 292 -8.63 16.91 21.53
CA MET A 292 -7.80 17.01 20.31
C MET A 292 -6.99 18.31 20.30
N THR A 293 -7.63 19.44 20.60
CA THR A 293 -6.96 20.75 20.66
C THR A 293 -5.91 20.76 21.76
N GLY A 294 -6.22 20.22 22.96
CA GLY A 294 -5.26 20.14 24.06
C GLY A 294 -4.02 19.33 23.73
N TYR A 295 -4.17 18.23 22.98
CA TYR A 295 -3.05 17.36 22.62
C TYR A 295 -2.21 17.91 21.46
N TYR A 296 -2.87 18.43 20.43
CA TYR A 296 -2.21 18.85 19.19
C TYR A 296 -1.96 20.37 19.07
N CYS A 297 -2.12 21.12 20.15
CA CYS A 297 -2.06 22.60 20.17
C CYS A 297 -0.72 23.19 19.69
N ALA A 298 0.37 22.42 19.68
CA ALA A 298 1.66 22.88 19.20
C ALA A 298 1.95 22.53 17.74
N GLN A 299 1.15 21.64 17.15
CA GLN A 299 1.37 21.15 15.80
C GLN A 299 0.30 21.65 14.84
N PHE A 300 -0.98 21.38 15.14
CA PHE A 300 -2.08 21.73 14.26
C PHE A 300 -2.82 22.98 14.74
N SER A 301 -3.21 23.84 13.80
CA SER A 301 -3.99 25.01 14.15
C SER A 301 -5.34 24.63 14.76
N GLU A 302 -5.77 25.35 15.80
CA GLU A 302 -7.08 25.15 16.43
C GLU A 302 -8.21 25.29 15.40
N HIS A 303 -8.04 26.20 14.44
CA HIS A 303 -9.00 26.37 13.37
C HIS A 303 -9.16 25.09 12.54
N PHE A 304 -8.07 24.46 12.12
CA PHE A 304 -8.11 23.20 11.38
C PHE A 304 -8.75 22.07 12.19
N LEU A 305 -8.36 21.90 13.44
CA LEU A 305 -8.97 20.89 14.32
C LEU A 305 -10.48 21.12 14.48
N ARG A 306 -10.91 22.35 14.69
CA ARG A 306 -12.34 22.72 14.76
C ARG A 306 -13.09 22.41 13.46
N ARG A 307 -12.46 22.64 12.30
CA ARG A 307 -13.04 22.33 11.00
C ARG A 307 -13.19 20.84 10.76
N ILE A 308 -12.29 20.00 11.25
CA ILE A 308 -12.44 18.53 11.18
C ILE A 308 -13.75 18.11 11.84
N PHE A 309 -14.02 18.57 13.05
CA PHE A 309 -15.27 18.26 13.76
C PHE A 309 -16.53 18.82 13.08
N ALA A 310 -16.40 19.85 12.26
CA ALA A 310 -17.52 20.46 11.54
C ALA A 310 -17.77 19.82 10.16
N THR A 311 -16.74 19.30 9.49
CA THR A 311 -16.84 18.86 8.09
C THR A 311 -16.78 17.34 7.96
N GLN A 312 -16.08 16.65 8.84
CA GLN A 312 -15.95 15.21 8.78
C GLN A 312 -17.08 14.51 9.54
N LYS A 313 -17.28 13.24 9.24
CA LYS A 313 -18.29 12.44 9.93
C LYS A 313 -17.92 12.31 11.40
N THR A 314 -18.76 12.83 12.27
CA THR A 314 -18.64 12.70 13.71
C THR A 314 -19.65 11.69 14.26
N PHE A 315 -19.33 11.13 15.41
CA PHE A 315 -20.20 10.25 16.18
C PHE A 315 -21.11 11.06 17.13
N GLU A 316 -21.69 10.43 18.12
CA GLU A 316 -22.58 11.07 19.07
C GLU A 316 -21.99 12.37 19.67
N ASN A 317 -22.80 13.39 19.77
CA ASN A 317 -22.43 14.72 20.31
C ASN A 317 -21.28 15.42 19.56
N GLY A 318 -21.06 15.12 18.28
CA GLY A 318 -20.01 15.74 17.49
C GLY A 318 -18.60 15.31 17.90
N ARG A 319 -18.42 14.10 18.45
CA ARG A 319 -17.13 13.53 18.83
C ARG A 319 -16.58 12.64 17.75
N LEU A 320 -15.25 12.43 17.71
CA LEU A 320 -14.59 11.49 16.80
C LEU A 320 -14.40 10.13 17.50
N ASP A 321 -14.78 9.06 16.82
CA ASP A 321 -14.41 7.71 17.18
C ASP A 321 -12.97 7.37 16.71
N PHE A 322 -12.51 6.16 16.99
CA PHE A 322 -11.20 5.72 16.55
C PHE A 322 -11.05 5.74 15.01
N GLN A 323 -12.13 5.46 14.27
CA GLN A 323 -12.09 5.48 12.80
C GLN A 323 -11.87 6.90 12.28
N GLY A 324 -12.61 7.89 12.78
CA GLY A 324 -12.41 9.30 12.43
C GLY A 324 -11.02 9.82 12.83
N PHE A 325 -10.49 9.34 13.97
CA PHE A 325 -9.14 9.65 14.38
C PHE A 325 -8.09 9.05 13.43
N VAL A 326 -8.26 7.81 12.97
CA VAL A 326 -7.38 7.19 11.95
C VAL A 326 -7.42 7.99 10.64
N GLU A 327 -8.61 8.42 10.19
CA GLU A 327 -8.73 9.26 8.99
C GLU A 327 -7.95 10.58 9.14
N PHE A 328 -8.03 11.23 10.30
CA PHE A 328 -7.25 12.42 10.60
C PHE A 328 -5.74 12.15 10.52
N LEU A 329 -5.25 11.07 11.14
CA LEU A 329 -3.83 10.70 11.09
C LEU A 329 -3.37 10.43 9.66
N VAL A 330 -4.13 9.64 8.89
CA VAL A 330 -3.80 9.32 7.49
C VAL A 330 -3.83 10.58 6.62
N ALA A 331 -4.81 11.46 6.81
CA ALA A 331 -4.92 12.71 6.06
C ALA A 331 -3.71 13.63 6.29
N THR A 332 -3.24 13.70 7.53
CA THR A 332 -2.13 14.58 7.90
C THR A 332 -0.76 13.98 7.60
N GLU A 333 -0.63 12.65 7.55
CA GLU A 333 0.62 11.96 7.25
C GLU A 333 0.81 11.73 5.73
N PHE A 334 -0.24 11.29 5.02
CA PHE A 334 -0.18 10.91 3.60
C PHE A 334 -0.70 12.02 2.67
N ARG A 335 -0.29 13.27 2.90
CA ARG A 335 -0.76 14.47 2.19
C ARG A 335 -0.62 14.43 0.66
N LYS A 336 0.26 13.58 0.11
CA LYS A 336 0.37 13.34 -1.34
C LYS A 336 -0.81 12.59 -1.95
N SER A 337 -1.62 11.92 -1.11
CA SER A 337 -2.79 11.20 -1.61
C SER A 337 -3.92 12.16 -1.97
N LYS A 338 -4.69 11.81 -3.01
CA LYS A 338 -5.87 12.59 -3.42
C LYS A 338 -6.91 12.70 -2.31
N SER A 339 -7.05 11.64 -1.51
CA SER A 339 -7.98 11.60 -0.39
C SER A 339 -7.58 12.57 0.72
N SER A 340 -6.28 12.62 1.04
CA SER A 340 -5.75 13.57 2.04
C SER A 340 -5.87 15.01 1.58
N MET A 341 -5.53 15.29 0.32
CA MET A 341 -5.72 16.62 -0.26
C MET A 341 -7.18 17.07 -0.19
N ARG A 342 -8.11 16.20 -0.55
CA ARG A 342 -9.55 16.47 -0.46
C ARG A 342 -9.99 16.74 0.99
N TYR A 343 -9.57 15.87 1.92
CA TYR A 343 -9.90 16.01 3.35
C TYR A 343 -9.47 17.37 3.90
N ILE A 344 -8.22 17.76 3.64
CA ILE A 344 -7.69 19.04 4.11
C ILE A 344 -8.37 20.21 3.37
N PHE A 345 -8.58 20.10 2.07
CA PHE A 345 -9.28 21.10 1.27
C PHE A 345 -10.69 21.38 1.80
N GLU A 346 -11.47 20.34 2.11
CA GLU A 346 -12.81 20.48 2.70
C GLU A 346 -12.78 21.17 4.06
N CYS A 347 -11.73 20.93 4.86
CA CYS A 347 -11.54 21.65 6.12
C CYS A 347 -11.19 23.13 5.91
N LEU A 348 -10.42 23.47 4.88
CA LEU A 348 -10.00 24.82 4.58
C LEU A 348 -11.07 25.65 3.87
N ASN A 349 -11.93 25.03 3.07
CA ASN A 349 -13.02 25.67 2.35
C ASN A 349 -14.17 26.05 3.33
N LEU A 350 -14.20 27.31 3.75
CA LEU A 350 -15.06 27.75 4.85
C LEU A 350 -16.53 27.88 4.45
N ASP A 351 -16.79 28.37 3.25
CA ASP A 351 -18.15 28.59 2.73
C ASP A 351 -18.70 27.41 1.93
N GLY A 352 -17.88 26.38 1.67
CA GLY A 352 -18.29 25.15 0.99
C GLY A 352 -18.56 25.33 -0.51
N ASP A 353 -18.05 26.38 -1.14
CA ASP A 353 -18.30 26.68 -2.55
C ASP A 353 -17.40 25.90 -3.53
N GLY A 354 -16.47 25.07 -3.01
CA GLY A 354 -15.55 24.25 -3.79
C GLY A 354 -14.27 24.96 -4.24
N PHE A 355 -13.98 26.12 -3.65
CA PHE A 355 -12.76 26.89 -3.92
C PHE A 355 -12.12 27.36 -2.61
N LEU A 356 -10.80 27.43 -2.56
CA LEU A 356 -10.07 28.17 -1.55
C LEU A 356 -9.81 29.58 -2.07
N LYS A 357 -10.38 30.56 -1.41
CA LYS A 357 -10.22 31.97 -1.68
C LYS A 357 -9.19 32.60 -0.75
N ASP A 358 -8.76 33.79 -1.05
CA ASP A 358 -7.87 34.58 -0.19
C ASP A 358 -8.39 34.63 1.27
N SER A 359 -9.70 34.81 1.46
CA SER A 359 -10.34 34.80 2.79
C SER A 359 -10.13 33.50 3.57
N ASP A 360 -10.23 32.34 2.90
CA ASP A 360 -10.07 31.04 3.51
C ASP A 360 -8.60 30.82 3.90
N LEU A 361 -7.69 31.16 2.99
CA LEU A 361 -6.26 31.06 3.20
C LEU A 361 -5.78 32.01 4.31
N GLN A 362 -6.34 33.23 4.40
CA GLN A 362 -6.04 34.17 5.48
C GLN A 362 -6.42 33.61 6.86
N VAL A 363 -7.57 32.96 6.98
CA VAL A 363 -8.00 32.37 8.26
C VAL A 363 -7.06 31.22 8.64
N ALA A 364 -6.72 30.34 7.69
CA ALA A 364 -5.80 29.24 7.93
C ALA A 364 -4.40 29.72 8.31
N ALA A 365 -3.82 30.66 7.52
CA ALA A 365 -2.48 31.21 7.76
C ALA A 365 -2.40 31.94 9.11
N LYS A 366 -3.37 32.79 9.45
CA LYS A 366 -3.44 33.46 10.76
C LYS A 366 -3.52 32.49 11.93
N SER A 367 -4.05 31.29 11.72
CA SER A 367 -4.18 30.26 12.76
C SER A 367 -2.92 29.41 12.92
N VAL A 368 -2.17 29.12 11.83
CA VAL A 368 -0.98 28.26 11.88
C VAL A 368 0.31 29.03 12.16
N LEU A 369 0.50 30.22 11.59
CA LEU A 369 1.71 31.02 11.73
C LEU A 369 2.14 31.26 13.20
N PRO A 370 1.22 31.55 14.15
CA PRO A 370 1.63 31.76 15.56
C PRO A 370 2.14 30.50 16.26
N LEU A 371 1.93 29.31 15.70
CA LEU A 371 2.38 28.02 16.25
C LEU A 371 3.82 27.70 15.84
N ALA A 372 4.26 28.17 14.68
CA ALA A 372 5.61 27.96 14.19
C ALA A 372 6.60 28.84 14.99
N ARG A 373 7.61 28.21 15.60
CA ARG A 373 8.47 28.88 16.58
C ARG A 373 9.83 29.26 16.03
N ASP A 374 10.40 28.42 15.21
CA ASP A 374 11.79 28.52 14.78
C ASP A 374 11.92 29.00 13.31
N ILE A 375 11.08 29.99 12.94
CA ILE A 375 11.06 30.58 11.61
C ILE A 375 11.10 32.12 11.70
N PRO A 376 11.59 32.81 10.65
CA PRO A 376 11.43 34.25 10.54
C PRO A 376 9.95 34.64 10.61
N GLN A 377 9.68 35.87 11.07
CA GLN A 377 8.30 36.37 11.07
C GLN A 377 7.83 36.55 9.61
N ILE A 378 6.81 35.77 9.22
CA ILE A 378 6.23 35.82 7.88
C ILE A 378 4.91 36.57 7.97
N GLU A 379 4.70 37.47 7.03
CA GLU A 379 3.42 38.13 6.87
C GLU A 379 2.42 37.19 6.18
N VAL A 380 1.17 37.19 6.62
CA VAL A 380 0.09 36.36 6.08
C VAL A 380 -0.03 36.51 4.56
N ASP A 381 -0.02 37.72 4.07
CA ASP A 381 -0.18 38.03 2.64
C ASP A 381 1.01 37.52 1.80
N VAL A 382 2.22 37.45 2.37
CA VAL A 382 3.39 36.86 1.72
C VAL A 382 3.21 35.36 1.56
N LEU A 383 2.81 34.64 2.63
CA LEU A 383 2.57 33.20 2.56
C LEU A 383 1.45 32.87 1.55
N ILE A 384 0.38 33.64 1.52
CA ILE A 384 -0.71 33.43 0.56
C ILE A 384 -0.24 33.67 -0.87
N GLY A 385 0.53 34.74 -1.11
CA GLY A 385 1.14 35.02 -2.41
C GLY A 385 2.00 33.84 -2.91
N GLU A 386 2.85 33.30 -2.05
CA GLU A 386 3.67 32.10 -2.36
C GLU A 386 2.80 30.87 -2.70
N ILE A 387 1.69 30.66 -1.97
CA ILE A 387 0.77 29.57 -2.25
C ILE A 387 0.15 29.71 -3.65
N PHE A 388 -0.34 30.91 -4.01
CA PHE A 388 -0.86 31.16 -5.35
C PHE A 388 0.21 30.98 -6.43
N ASP A 389 1.44 31.40 -6.15
CA ASP A 389 2.59 31.22 -7.06
C ASP A 389 2.98 29.76 -7.21
N MET A 390 2.85 28.92 -6.17
CA MET A 390 3.13 27.49 -6.25
C MET A 390 2.03 26.71 -6.99
N VAL A 391 0.77 27.07 -6.78
CA VAL A 391 -0.38 26.37 -7.37
C VAL A 391 -0.58 26.73 -8.84
N HIS A 392 -0.36 27.99 -9.22
CA HIS A 392 -0.73 28.55 -10.53
C HIS A 392 -2.16 28.19 -10.94
N PRO A 393 -3.18 28.57 -10.13
CA PRO A 393 -4.56 28.14 -10.36
C PRO A 393 -5.11 28.72 -11.67
N VAL A 394 -6.08 28.02 -12.26
CA VAL A 394 -6.76 28.47 -13.49
C VAL A 394 -7.46 29.83 -13.26
N HIS A 395 -8.00 30.03 -12.07
CA HIS A 395 -8.58 31.32 -11.66
C HIS A 395 -7.62 32.05 -10.70
N PRO A 396 -7.14 33.26 -11.03
CA PRO A 396 -6.08 33.92 -10.27
C PRO A 396 -6.45 34.27 -8.82
N GLU A 397 -7.71 34.26 -8.45
CA GLU A 397 -8.18 34.66 -7.11
C GLU A 397 -8.72 33.48 -6.26
N LYS A 398 -8.65 32.25 -6.79
CA LYS A 398 -9.20 31.08 -6.08
C LYS A 398 -8.59 29.79 -6.58
N ILE A 399 -8.39 28.85 -5.67
CA ILE A 399 -7.78 27.55 -5.92
C ILE A 399 -8.87 26.46 -5.84
N SER A 400 -9.00 25.66 -6.89
CA SER A 400 -9.87 24.48 -6.88
C SER A 400 -9.11 23.23 -6.41
N LEU A 401 -9.84 22.18 -6.02
CA LEU A 401 -9.24 20.88 -5.73
C LEU A 401 -8.51 20.32 -6.96
N GLU A 402 -8.98 20.61 -8.17
CA GLU A 402 -8.34 20.18 -9.41
C GLU A 402 -7.00 20.90 -9.65
N ASP A 403 -6.88 22.17 -9.26
CA ASP A 403 -5.63 22.92 -9.32
C ASP A 403 -4.59 22.29 -8.36
N LEU A 404 -5.01 21.94 -7.15
CA LEU A 404 -4.14 21.22 -6.19
C LEU A 404 -3.74 19.83 -6.71
N ASP A 405 -4.66 19.05 -7.29
CA ASP A 405 -4.36 17.71 -7.84
C ASP A 405 -3.30 17.76 -8.97
N LYS A 406 -3.21 18.86 -9.70
CA LYS A 406 -2.20 19.10 -10.73
C LYS A 406 -0.89 19.68 -10.20
N CYS A 407 -0.91 20.24 -9.00
CA CYS A 407 0.26 20.89 -8.39
C CYS A 407 1.21 19.83 -7.78
N LYS A 408 2.49 19.87 -8.18
CA LYS A 408 3.50 18.97 -7.64
C LYS A 408 3.86 19.24 -6.17
N LEU A 409 3.51 20.40 -5.66
CA LEU A 409 3.77 20.86 -4.30
C LEU A 409 2.53 20.82 -3.40
N ALA A 410 1.47 20.17 -3.83
CA ALA A 410 0.19 20.14 -3.11
C ALA A 410 0.30 19.60 -1.67
N ASP A 411 1.21 18.63 -1.44
CA ASP A 411 1.51 18.09 -0.11
C ASP A 411 2.13 19.13 0.83
N TRP A 412 3.01 20.00 0.31
CA TRP A 412 3.55 21.13 1.04
C TRP A 412 2.46 22.16 1.32
N ILE A 413 1.73 22.60 0.28
CA ILE A 413 0.72 23.64 0.37
C ILE A 413 -0.35 23.29 1.41
N THR A 414 -0.88 22.08 1.36
CA THR A 414 -1.87 21.60 2.34
C THR A 414 -1.29 21.56 3.74
N GLY A 415 -0.01 21.15 3.89
CA GLY A 415 0.68 21.14 5.17
C GLY A 415 0.93 22.53 5.75
N LEU A 416 1.40 23.47 4.92
CA LEU A 416 1.70 24.87 5.32
C LEU A 416 0.49 25.57 5.97
N LEU A 417 -0.73 25.21 5.59
CA LEU A 417 -1.95 25.84 6.05
C LEU A 417 -2.52 25.25 7.35
N VAL A 418 -2.06 24.05 7.76
CA VAL A 418 -2.67 23.35 8.89
C VAL A 418 -1.68 22.87 9.94
N ASP A 419 -0.39 22.65 9.57
CA ASP A 419 0.63 21.97 10.38
C ASP A 419 1.87 22.87 10.54
N ALA A 420 2.09 23.38 11.75
CA ALA A 420 3.21 24.26 12.07
C ALA A 420 4.58 23.59 11.81
N THR A 421 4.68 22.27 12.03
CA THR A 421 5.95 21.55 11.80
C THR A 421 6.31 21.45 10.32
N VAL A 422 5.31 21.45 9.43
CA VAL A 422 5.52 21.49 7.98
C VAL A 422 5.95 22.90 7.56
N LEU A 423 5.31 23.92 8.12
CA LEU A 423 5.69 25.31 7.87
C LEU A 423 7.14 25.57 8.31
N GLU A 424 7.53 25.12 9.51
CA GLU A 424 8.91 25.23 10.00
C GLU A 424 9.93 24.53 9.07
N LYS A 425 9.64 23.32 8.63
CA LYS A 425 10.48 22.58 7.68
C LYS A 425 10.59 23.26 6.32
N TYR A 426 9.48 23.81 5.83
CA TYR A 426 9.46 24.52 4.57
C TYR A 426 10.34 25.78 4.61
N GLU A 427 10.22 26.58 5.66
CA GLU A 427 11.00 27.81 5.82
C GLU A 427 12.50 27.53 6.06
N ASN A 428 12.83 26.46 6.77
CA ASN A 428 14.21 26.10 7.07
C ASN A 428 14.89 25.26 5.97
N ARG A 429 14.21 24.93 4.87
CA ARG A 429 14.74 24.07 3.79
C ARG A 429 16.06 24.55 3.17
N GLU A 430 16.29 25.87 3.16
CA GLU A 430 17.53 26.45 2.63
C GLU A 430 18.70 26.36 3.61
N ASN A 431 18.42 26.16 4.90
CA ASN A 431 19.45 26.04 5.93
C ASN A 431 20.00 24.62 6.06
N GLU A 432 19.32 23.63 5.43
CA GLU A 432 19.71 22.21 5.43
C GLU A 432 20.52 21.80 4.18
N LEU A 433 20.72 22.74 3.23
CA LEU A 433 21.54 22.58 2.01
C LEU A 433 22.96 23.13 2.24
#